data_fde88ac367bd9cb448cf7f53f6371504
#
_entry.id   fde88ac367bd9cb448cf7f53f6371504
#
_cell.length_a   1.000
_cell.length_b   1.000
_cell.length_c   1.000
_cell.angle_alpha   90.00
_cell.angle_beta   90.00
_cell.angle_gamma   90.00
#
_symmetry.space_group_name_H-M   'P 1'
#
loop_
_entity.id
_entity.type
_entity.pdbx_description
1 polymer ?
#
loop_
_entity_poly.entity_id
_entity_poly.type
_entity_poly.pdbx_seq_one_letter_code
_entity_poly.pdbx_strand_id
1 'polypeptide(L)'
;VLKDIGEVKNTLKFDVKNNLTGKQMKVIPDAITDKSIIEIKDTKTVYNTKQIRGEMELAKREDKQLEIITGEKTHISKNIDQRIIKITRRKDLGPQ
;
A
#
# COMPACT_ATOMS: atom_id res chain seq x y z
N VAL A 1 4.64 -2.24 13.44
CA VAL A 1 3.38 -2.72 12.85
C VAL A 1 3.52 -4.11 12.25
N LEU A 2 4.53 -4.35 11.42
CA LEU A 2 4.70 -5.65 10.77
C LEU A 2 4.89 -6.78 11.76
N LYS A 3 5.70 -6.54 12.79
CA LYS A 3 5.95 -7.53 13.84
C LYS A 3 4.67 -7.91 14.57
N ASP A 4 3.81 -6.93 14.84
CA ASP A 4 2.54 -7.14 15.55
C ASP A 4 1.58 -8.03 14.79
N ILE A 5 1.61 -7.96 13.45
CA ILE A 5 0.73 -8.76 12.60
C ILE A 5 1.40 -10.03 12.07
N GLY A 6 2.62 -10.33 12.57
CA GLY A 6 3.33 -11.54 12.19
C GLY A 6 3.98 -11.51 10.82
N GLU A 7 4.22 -10.31 10.26
CA GLU A 7 4.79 -10.17 8.93
C GLU A 7 6.25 -9.74 9.00
N VAL A 8 7.01 -10.12 7.98
CA VAL A 8 8.43 -9.77 7.84
C VAL A 8 8.55 -8.62 6.85
N LYS A 9 9.40 -7.65 7.17
CA LYS A 9 9.65 -6.51 6.28
C LYS A 9 10.22 -6.99 4.95
N ASN A 10 9.58 -6.57 3.86
CA ASN A 10 10.07 -6.82 2.52
C ASN A 10 11.22 -5.87 2.18
N THR A 11 12.25 -6.38 1.51
CA THR A 11 13.36 -5.58 0.99
C THR A 11 13.49 -5.66 -0.52
N LEU A 12 12.63 -6.43 -1.18
CA LEU A 12 12.68 -6.63 -2.63
C LEU A 12 12.02 -5.46 -3.36
N LYS A 13 12.68 -5.03 -4.44
CA LYS A 13 12.15 -4.04 -5.38
C LYS A 13 11.46 -4.75 -6.52
N PHE A 14 10.34 -4.18 -6.95
CA PHE A 14 9.59 -4.73 -8.08
C PHE A 14 9.46 -3.68 -9.17
N ASP A 15 9.69 -4.10 -10.41
CA ASP A 15 9.46 -3.25 -11.58
C ASP A 15 7.98 -3.31 -11.96
N VAL A 16 7.35 -2.15 -12.05
CA VAL A 16 5.95 -2.04 -12.46
C VAL A 16 5.82 -0.92 -13.48
N LYS A 17 4.78 -1.02 -14.32
CA LYS A 17 4.49 0.01 -15.30
C LYS A 17 3.53 1.03 -14.70
N ASN A 18 3.90 2.32 -14.78
CA ASN A 18 3.01 3.39 -14.39
C ASN A 18 1.91 3.54 -15.47
N ASN A 19 0.68 3.29 -15.11
CA ASN A 19 -0.45 3.33 -16.05
C ASN A 19 -0.71 4.70 -16.64
N LEU A 20 -0.35 5.77 -15.94
CA LEU A 20 -0.59 7.12 -16.42
C LEU A 20 0.44 7.58 -17.45
N THR A 21 1.70 7.15 -17.30
CA THR A 21 2.80 7.61 -18.13
C THR A 21 3.36 6.54 -19.04
N GLY A 22 3.04 5.27 -18.81
CA GLY A 22 3.62 4.14 -19.51
C GLY A 22 5.06 3.83 -19.16
N LYS A 23 5.65 4.57 -18.22
CA LYS A 23 7.05 4.39 -17.82
C LYS A 23 7.19 3.30 -16.77
N GLN A 24 8.33 2.61 -16.80
CA GLN A 24 8.72 1.67 -15.75
C GLN A 24 9.04 2.44 -14.47
N MET A 25 8.64 1.86 -13.33
CA MET A 25 8.99 2.38 -12.02
C MET A 25 9.28 1.21 -11.08
N LYS A 26 9.96 1.51 -9.97
CA LYS A 26 10.25 0.51 -8.94
C LYS A 26 9.45 0.82 -7.70
N VAL A 27 8.90 -0.24 -7.09
CA VAL A 27 8.20 -0.12 -5.82
C VAL A 27 8.79 -1.11 -4.81
N ILE A 28 8.80 -0.71 -3.54
CA ILE A 28 9.25 -1.55 -2.43
C ILE A 28 8.11 -1.58 -1.43
N PRO A 29 7.20 -2.57 -1.52
CA PRO A 29 6.16 -2.72 -0.50
C PRO A 29 6.77 -2.97 0.88
N ASP A 30 6.08 -2.56 1.94
CA ASP A 30 6.55 -2.83 3.31
C ASP A 30 6.54 -4.31 3.65
N ALA A 31 5.55 -5.05 3.15
CA ALA A 31 5.50 -6.51 3.29
C ALA A 31 4.73 -7.14 2.13
N ILE A 32 4.95 -8.42 1.93
CA ILE A 32 4.27 -9.22 0.89
C ILE A 32 3.86 -10.53 1.53
N THR A 33 2.59 -10.89 1.38
CA THR A 33 2.05 -12.17 1.81
C THR A 33 1.57 -12.96 0.58
N ASP A 34 1.04 -14.15 0.80
CA ASP A 34 0.47 -14.95 -0.29
C ASP A 34 -0.71 -14.24 -0.96
N LYS A 35 -1.45 -13.40 -0.21
CA LYS A 35 -2.68 -12.78 -0.68
C LYS A 35 -2.61 -11.26 -0.78
N SER A 36 -1.59 -10.64 -0.21
CA SER A 36 -1.56 -9.18 -0.06
C SER A 36 -0.22 -8.57 -0.35
N ILE A 37 -0.27 -7.35 -0.88
CA ILE A 37 0.84 -6.39 -0.90
C ILE A 37 0.52 -5.39 0.21
N ILE A 38 1.40 -5.21 1.18
CA ILE A 38 1.12 -4.39 2.37
C ILE A 38 1.95 -3.12 2.32
N GLU A 39 1.26 -1.99 2.50
CA GLU A 39 1.88 -0.68 2.64
C GLU A 39 1.42 -0.04 3.95
N ILE A 40 2.36 0.41 4.77
CA ILE A 40 2.07 1.06 6.05
C ILE A 40 2.19 2.57 5.87
N LYS A 41 1.16 3.30 6.26
CA LYS A 41 1.11 4.76 6.17
C LYS A 41 0.76 5.37 7.53
N ASP A 42 1.78 5.78 8.26
CA ASP A 42 1.63 6.51 9.53
C ASP A 42 1.59 8.00 9.22
N THR A 43 0.49 8.43 8.59
CA THR A 43 0.34 9.78 8.05
C THR A 43 -1.03 10.35 8.36
N LYS A 44 -1.15 11.69 8.24
CA LYS A 44 -2.44 12.38 8.37
C LYS A 44 -3.35 12.08 7.18
N THR A 45 -2.78 11.97 5.98
CA THR A 45 -3.52 11.70 4.75
C THR A 45 -2.74 10.70 3.90
N VAL A 46 -3.44 9.74 3.32
CA VAL A 46 -2.90 8.84 2.31
C VAL A 46 -3.28 9.37 0.95
N TYR A 47 -2.28 9.79 0.17
CA TYR A 47 -2.46 10.31 -1.17
C TYR A 47 -2.25 9.20 -2.21
N ASN A 48 -2.86 9.39 -3.39
CA ASN A 48 -2.67 8.48 -4.51
C ASN A 48 -1.33 8.76 -5.20
N THR A 49 -0.24 8.39 -4.51
CA THR A 49 1.14 8.62 -4.97
C THR A 49 1.54 7.62 -6.05
N LYS A 50 2.71 7.87 -6.66
CA LYS A 50 3.31 6.92 -7.61
C LYS A 50 3.54 5.57 -6.94
N GLN A 51 3.99 5.56 -5.68
CA GLN A 51 4.22 4.33 -4.91
C GLN A 51 2.92 3.53 -4.75
N ILE A 52 1.84 4.17 -4.33
CA ILE A 52 0.54 3.51 -4.16
C ILE A 52 0.03 2.98 -5.51
N ARG A 53 0.11 3.79 -6.57
CA ARG A 53 -0.33 3.34 -7.90
C ARG A 53 0.49 2.16 -8.40
N GLY A 54 1.80 2.20 -8.18
CA GLY A 54 2.69 1.10 -8.56
C GLY A 54 2.37 -0.17 -7.79
N GLU A 55 2.08 -0.05 -6.50
CA GLU A 55 1.70 -1.20 -5.68
C GLU A 55 0.35 -1.78 -6.08
N MET A 56 -0.60 -0.95 -6.52
CA MET A 56 -1.86 -1.43 -7.08
C MET A 56 -1.63 -2.25 -8.35
N GLU A 57 -0.72 -1.81 -9.22
CA GLU A 57 -0.37 -2.55 -10.42
C GLU A 57 0.33 -3.86 -10.09
N LEU A 58 1.23 -3.85 -9.11
CA LEU A 58 1.89 -5.06 -8.65
C LEU A 58 0.88 -6.06 -8.09
N ALA A 59 -0.05 -5.59 -7.28
CA ALA A 59 -1.10 -6.44 -6.70
C ALA A 59 -1.94 -7.09 -7.79
N LYS A 60 -2.33 -6.33 -8.80
CA LYS A 60 -3.05 -6.85 -9.97
C LYS A 60 -2.27 -7.94 -10.69
N ARG A 61 -1.00 -7.66 -10.98
CA ARG A 61 -0.12 -8.58 -11.71
C ARG A 61 0.06 -9.89 -10.97
N GLU A 62 0.18 -9.83 -9.65
CA GLU A 62 0.43 -10.99 -8.79
C GLU A 62 -0.86 -11.64 -8.27
N ASP A 63 -2.02 -11.15 -8.71
CA ASP A 63 -3.32 -11.61 -8.23
C ASP A 63 -3.44 -11.52 -6.71
N LYS A 64 -3.01 -10.39 -6.17
CA LYS A 64 -3.05 -10.07 -4.74
C LYS A 64 -3.86 -8.82 -4.49
N GLN A 65 -4.19 -8.57 -3.23
CA GLN A 65 -4.86 -7.36 -2.82
C GLN A 65 -3.86 -6.38 -2.21
N LEU A 66 -3.95 -5.11 -2.56
CA LEU A 66 -3.21 -4.08 -1.82
C LEU A 66 -3.91 -3.82 -0.51
N GLU A 67 -3.18 -3.94 0.58
CA GLU A 67 -3.64 -3.58 1.92
C GLU A 67 -2.85 -2.39 2.41
N ILE A 68 -3.55 -1.29 2.75
CA ILE A 68 -2.95 -0.12 3.36
C ILE A 68 -3.29 -0.13 4.84
N ILE A 69 -2.25 -0.19 5.69
CA ILE A 69 -2.41 -0.13 7.14
C ILE A 69 -2.11 1.30 7.58
N THR A 70 -3.09 1.97 8.17
CA THR A 70 -3.00 3.38 8.51
C THR A 70 -3.75 3.69 9.80
N GLY A 71 -3.83 4.98 10.18
CA GLY A 71 -4.45 5.41 11.42
C GLY A 71 -5.97 5.46 11.35
N GLU A 72 -6.62 5.38 12.51
CA GLU A 72 -8.07 5.49 12.60
C GLU A 72 -8.58 6.84 12.08
N LYS A 73 -7.81 7.90 12.28
CA LYS A 73 -8.17 9.26 11.88
C LYS A 73 -7.51 9.70 10.58
N THR A 74 -6.76 8.81 9.93
CA THR A 74 -6.11 9.14 8.67
C THR A 74 -7.14 9.30 7.56
N HIS A 75 -7.03 10.39 6.81
CA HIS A 75 -7.87 10.65 5.65
C HIS A 75 -7.34 9.88 4.44
N ILE A 76 -8.22 9.23 3.70
CA ILE A 76 -7.86 8.56 2.45
C ILE A 76 -8.32 9.44 1.29
N SER A 77 -7.38 9.79 0.42
CA SER A 77 -7.65 10.64 -0.74
C SER A 77 -8.76 10.05 -1.61
N LYS A 78 -9.65 10.91 -2.11
CA LYS A 78 -10.74 10.52 -3.01
C LYS A 78 -10.26 9.86 -4.30
N ASN A 79 -9.00 10.13 -4.69
CA ASN A 79 -8.41 9.58 -5.90
C ASN A 79 -8.06 8.11 -5.77
N ILE A 80 -8.08 7.57 -4.55
CA ILE A 80 -7.82 6.15 -4.31
C ILE A 80 -9.15 5.40 -4.36
N ASP A 81 -9.23 4.42 -5.24
CA ASP A 81 -10.43 3.59 -5.34
C ASP A 81 -10.43 2.55 -4.21
N GLN A 82 -11.17 2.86 -3.16
CA GLN A 82 -11.23 2.01 -1.96
C GLN A 82 -11.97 0.68 -2.17
N ARG A 83 -12.61 0.50 -3.34
CA ARG A 83 -13.29 -0.76 -3.67
C ARG A 83 -12.31 -1.87 -4.02
N ILE A 84 -11.11 -1.52 -4.48
CA ILE A 84 -10.11 -2.48 -4.95
C ILE A 84 -8.95 -2.65 -3.98
N ILE A 85 -8.97 -1.97 -2.84
CA ILE A 85 -7.94 -2.06 -1.82
C ILE A 85 -8.57 -2.36 -0.48
N LYS A 86 -7.76 -2.90 0.43
CA LYS A 86 -8.16 -3.10 1.83
C LYS A 86 -7.55 -2.00 2.68
N ILE A 87 -8.35 -1.33 3.50
CA ILE A 87 -7.88 -0.34 4.45
C ILE A 87 -7.99 -0.95 5.84
N THR A 88 -6.86 -1.05 6.53
CA THR A 88 -6.79 -1.51 7.92
C THR A 88 -6.38 -0.34 8.79
N ARG A 89 -7.19 -0.01 9.79
CA ARG A 89 -6.96 1.15 10.64
C ARG A 89 -6.47 0.73 12.02
N ARG A 90 -5.48 1.46 12.53
CA ARG A 90 -4.88 1.20 13.84
C ARG A 90 -4.89 2.48 14.68
N LYS A 91 -5.07 2.29 16.00
CA LYS A 91 -5.08 3.41 16.94
C LYS A 91 -3.70 4.03 17.16
N ASP A 92 -2.65 3.25 16.93
CA ASP A 92 -1.27 3.66 17.16
C ASP A 92 -0.62 4.36 15.95
N LEU A 93 -1.36 4.55 14.87
CA LEU A 93 -0.88 5.21 13.66
C LEU A 93 -1.70 6.45 13.34
N GLY A 94 -1.08 7.34 12.54
CA GLY A 94 -1.73 8.56 12.04
C GLY A 94 -1.91 9.63 13.10
N PRO A 95 -2.77 10.64 12.82
CA PRO A 95 -3.02 11.71 13.77
C PRO A 95 -3.70 11.16 15.02
N GLN A 96 -3.25 11.64 16.16
CA GLN A 96 -3.74 11.20 17.46
C GLN A 96 -4.82 12.12 18.04
#